data_c4e01056ce4ede2ad0d88aafb524fd74
#
_entry.id   c4e01056ce4ede2ad0d88aafb524fd74
#
_cell.length_a   1.000
_cell.length_b   1.000
_cell.length_c   1.000
_cell.angle_alpha   90.00
_cell.angle_beta   90.00
_cell.angle_gamma   90.00
#
_symmetry.space_group_name_H-M   'P 1'
#
loop_
_entity.id
_entity.type
_entity.pdbx_description
1 polymer ?
#
loop_
_entity_poly.entity_id
_entity_poly.type
_entity_poly.pdbx_seq_one_letter_code
_entity_poly.pdbx_strand_id
1 'polypeptide(L)'
;MRAHGESGVPDPEEPVAVHGLVTVGTAGYWWQDTETGARLLRGDASGVHEVVLPEGPDGLVPLAVHPADGTPAVVLYGHPGGDYGYLSEPGTPDLVLARRPSLVRLARVPSATGGETGPGFVYTGFAPGARLADPPVEGLRVAVHRTGEPFAHDRPVALDDDPGALVALEATADPAAVLVRSTQHGSTTQRLLRFDPATGRPAVTPLPAATTPRTRLLFGADRWWHGEALGTPRAVLRALPPGETDPAAGEPVAFPEGTALAWCWGTRHGVIVRTVAGRGAQAAEALYRIDGETLEPRRVAGGRPGDSFPDVTASPAADCALWLRVSRRPDGTAAGRMELLPDRERAPRPFRTTPWPAPVPRTTRYCTAGDGNRLPVQLSGTAGPVLLLEHGGLTALANAPMERAVEELARAGQLTVARAVTRSLVPAHRVPTGERGYNDLLHAARLLRQEIGPHRPLLVLGHSMGAVGAARAVLLEPALFDGWILRFPVTDLVGFPALGIGRHWTAMLGDPSRPGHLSALTALSPLHLPLPTGPLPPLLIQTGTHDTRADARHGRRLADRLSARAPVTLSEYPVGHVERFCQAASRRAVAEVTAFIRGCPAVVRDLEGASQ
;
A
#
# COMPACT_ATOMS: atom_id res chain seq x y z
N MET A 1 24.27 30.38 13.97
CA MET A 1 24.71 29.33 14.89
C MET A 1 24.15 29.63 16.26
N ARG A 2 23.06 29.01 16.64
CA ARG A 2 22.65 28.89 18.05
C ARG A 2 22.50 27.38 18.32
N ALA A 3 23.32 26.90 19.21
CA ALA A 3 23.21 25.55 19.75
C ALA A 3 21.94 25.48 20.59
N HIS A 4 20.93 24.79 20.12
CA HIS A 4 19.87 24.26 20.95
C HIS A 4 20.23 22.81 21.25
N GLY A 5 20.96 22.64 22.33
CA GLY A 5 21.03 21.38 23.02
C GLY A 5 19.78 21.20 23.85
N GLU A 6 18.86 20.42 23.32
CA GLU A 6 17.96 19.56 24.03
C GLU A 6 17.46 18.56 22.99
N SER A 7 17.92 17.34 23.12
CA SER A 7 17.48 16.23 22.30
C SER A 7 16.00 15.99 22.60
N GLY A 8 15.13 16.60 21.83
CA GLY A 8 13.70 16.28 21.79
C GLY A 8 13.48 14.87 21.22
N VAL A 9 14.06 13.88 21.88
CA VAL A 9 13.74 12.47 21.67
C VAL A 9 12.37 12.27 22.30
N PRO A 10 11.33 11.90 21.53
CA PRO A 10 10.03 11.59 22.11
C PRO A 10 10.19 10.50 23.16
N ASP A 11 9.34 10.56 24.18
CA ASP A 11 9.25 9.59 25.26
C ASP A 11 9.32 8.16 24.69
N PRO A 12 10.20 7.29 25.19
CA PRO A 12 10.36 5.94 24.67
C PRO A 12 9.12 5.05 24.81
N GLU A 13 8.07 5.51 25.46
CA GLU A 13 6.86 4.73 25.72
C GLU A 13 5.80 4.77 24.60
N GLU A 14 5.84 5.71 23.64
CA GLU A 14 4.88 5.71 22.53
C GLU A 14 5.38 4.95 21.30
N PRO A 15 4.56 4.01 20.76
CA PRO A 15 4.88 3.32 19.52
C PRO A 15 4.83 4.29 18.34
N VAL A 16 5.99 4.56 17.76
CA VAL A 16 6.13 5.49 16.64
C VAL A 16 5.87 4.78 15.33
N ALA A 17 4.90 5.24 14.55
CA ALA A 17 4.68 4.74 13.20
C ALA A 17 5.80 5.25 12.27
N VAL A 18 6.41 4.33 11.53
CA VAL A 18 7.43 4.58 10.53
C VAL A 18 6.91 4.13 9.18
N HIS A 19 7.12 4.92 8.14
CA HIS A 19 6.66 4.61 6.79
C HIS A 19 7.50 5.30 5.71
N GLY A 20 7.29 4.89 4.43
CA GLY A 20 7.88 5.57 3.28
C GLY A 20 9.40 5.49 3.25
N LEU A 21 9.95 4.28 3.44
CA LEU A 21 11.38 4.04 3.40
C LEU A 21 11.95 4.29 1.99
N VAL A 22 13.05 5.02 1.92
CA VAL A 22 13.81 5.27 0.68
C VAL A 22 15.30 5.15 0.97
N THR A 23 16.08 4.65 0.01
CA THR A 23 17.56 4.60 0.09
C THR A 23 18.20 5.44 -1.00
N VAL A 24 19.23 6.22 -0.64
CA VAL A 24 20.03 7.02 -1.58
C VAL A 24 21.49 7.01 -1.15
N GLY A 25 22.39 6.65 -2.05
CA GLY A 25 23.78 6.46 -1.72
C GLY A 25 23.94 5.46 -0.57
N THR A 26 24.61 5.85 0.50
CA THR A 26 24.82 5.05 1.72
C THR A 26 23.83 5.36 2.84
N ALA A 27 22.81 6.19 2.61
CA ALA A 27 21.86 6.64 3.60
C ALA A 27 20.45 6.07 3.36
N GLY A 28 19.74 5.82 4.45
CA GLY A 28 18.33 5.49 4.45
C GLY A 28 17.48 6.67 4.95
N TYR A 29 16.31 6.84 4.39
CA TYR A 29 15.36 7.88 4.77
C TYR A 29 14.02 7.25 5.10
N TRP A 30 13.32 7.82 6.10
CA TRP A 30 11.98 7.37 6.48
C TRP A 30 11.18 8.47 7.13
N TRP A 31 9.86 8.39 7.01
CA TRP A 31 8.93 9.23 7.73
C TRP A 31 8.65 8.63 9.11
N GLN A 32 8.60 9.49 10.10
CA GLN A 32 8.20 9.17 11.46
C GLN A 32 7.04 10.05 11.87
N ASP A 33 5.90 9.44 12.22
CA ASP A 33 4.75 10.17 12.74
C ASP A 33 5.09 10.80 14.09
N THR A 34 4.61 12.02 14.30
CA THR A 34 4.71 12.78 15.57
C THR A 34 3.33 13.24 15.98
N GLU A 35 3.16 13.76 17.17
CA GLU A 35 1.87 14.32 17.62
C GLU A 35 1.39 15.47 16.74
N THR A 36 2.30 16.25 16.19
CA THR A 36 2.02 17.46 15.41
C THR A 36 2.12 17.27 13.89
N GLY A 37 2.44 16.06 13.40
CA GLY A 37 2.63 15.77 11.98
C GLY A 37 3.56 14.58 11.76
N ALA A 38 4.30 14.61 10.66
CA ALA A 38 5.35 13.63 10.38
C ALA A 38 6.66 14.35 10.07
N ARG A 39 7.78 13.79 10.48
CA ARG A 39 9.12 14.29 10.16
C ARG A 39 9.88 13.29 9.31
N LEU A 40 10.70 13.79 8.41
CA LEU A 40 11.61 12.99 7.61
C LEU A 40 12.92 12.79 8.38
N LEU A 41 13.33 11.55 8.53
CA LEU A 41 14.61 11.21 9.17
C LEU A 41 15.55 10.60 8.13
N ARG A 42 16.83 10.89 8.29
CA ARG A 42 17.94 10.29 7.55
C ARG A 42 18.82 9.52 8.50
N GLY A 43 19.14 8.29 8.17
CA GLY A 43 20.09 7.45 8.91
C GLY A 43 21.26 7.04 8.04
N ASP A 44 22.49 7.22 8.54
CA ASP A 44 23.74 6.81 7.88
C ASP A 44 24.80 6.42 8.93
N ALA A 45 26.06 6.34 8.51
CA ALA A 45 27.17 5.98 9.40
C ALA A 45 27.39 6.98 10.56
N SER A 46 26.94 8.24 10.44
CA SER A 46 27.07 9.28 11.45
C SER A 46 25.93 9.28 12.47
N GLY A 47 24.83 8.58 12.19
CA GLY A 47 23.66 8.49 13.09
C GLY A 47 22.34 8.78 12.40
N VAL A 48 21.39 9.27 13.18
CA VAL A 48 20.04 9.65 12.70
C VAL A 48 19.86 11.16 12.84
N HIS A 49 19.47 11.79 11.76
CA HIS A 49 19.28 13.23 11.65
C HIS A 49 17.90 13.56 11.08
N GLU A 50 17.30 14.63 11.54
CA GLU A 50 16.10 15.17 10.93
C GLU A 50 16.43 15.96 9.66
N VAL A 51 15.65 15.75 8.62
CA VAL A 51 15.78 16.45 7.34
C VAL A 51 14.74 17.56 7.29
N VAL A 52 15.21 18.79 7.23
CA VAL A 52 14.34 19.95 7.05
C VAL A 52 13.86 19.99 5.61
N LEU A 53 12.54 20.00 5.41
CA LEU A 53 11.91 20.10 4.10
C LEU A 53 11.53 21.55 3.80
N PRO A 54 11.62 21.99 2.54
CA PRO A 54 11.04 23.25 2.12
C PRO A 54 9.52 23.29 2.40
N GLU A 55 9.00 24.48 2.63
CA GLU A 55 7.55 24.68 2.69
C GLU A 55 6.92 24.37 1.33
N GLY A 56 5.80 23.65 1.36
CA GLY A 56 5.03 23.32 0.16
C GLY A 56 4.12 24.46 -0.27
N PRO A 57 3.54 24.35 -1.48
CA PRO A 57 2.43 25.21 -1.89
C PRO A 57 1.28 25.16 -0.88
N ASP A 58 0.45 26.20 -0.85
CA ASP A 58 -0.62 26.43 0.13
C ASP A 58 -1.43 25.16 0.48
N GLY A 59 -1.39 24.77 1.74
CA GLY A 59 -2.15 23.63 2.30
C GLY A 59 -1.71 22.25 1.84
N LEU A 60 -0.64 22.14 1.05
CA LEU A 60 -0.10 20.85 0.60
C LEU A 60 1.00 20.37 1.54
N VAL A 61 1.04 19.05 1.74
CA VAL A 61 2.05 18.39 2.55
C VAL A 61 3.00 17.56 1.67
N PRO A 62 4.24 17.35 2.10
CA PRO A 62 5.13 16.47 1.38
C PRO A 62 4.63 15.02 1.41
N LEU A 63 4.42 14.44 0.23
CA LEU A 63 3.98 13.05 0.03
C LEU A 63 5.13 12.10 -0.22
N ALA A 64 6.17 12.59 -0.89
CA ALA A 64 7.38 11.84 -1.19
C ALA A 64 8.56 12.80 -1.33
N VAL A 65 9.74 12.32 -0.97
CA VAL A 65 11.00 13.05 -1.10
C VAL A 65 11.99 12.15 -1.85
N HIS A 66 12.67 12.74 -2.82
CA HIS A 66 13.77 12.12 -3.51
C HIS A 66 15.05 12.88 -3.17
N PRO A 67 15.77 12.45 -2.11
CA PRO A 67 16.95 13.17 -1.64
C PRO A 67 18.12 13.00 -2.60
N ALA A 68 19.03 13.98 -2.60
CA ALA A 68 20.35 13.90 -3.21
C ALA A 68 21.39 14.29 -2.19
N ASP A 69 22.42 13.49 -2.02
CA ASP A 69 23.62 13.78 -1.21
C ASP A 69 23.35 14.54 0.10
N GLY A 70 22.25 14.16 0.79
CA GLY A 70 21.89 14.73 2.08
C GLY A 70 20.93 15.91 2.06
N THR A 71 20.54 16.39 0.88
CA THR A 71 19.53 17.45 0.73
C THR A 71 18.29 16.94 0.01
N PRO A 72 17.08 17.48 0.30
CA PRO A 72 15.90 17.21 -0.52
C PRO A 72 16.14 17.81 -1.91
N ALA A 73 16.25 16.97 -2.94
CA ALA A 73 16.45 17.47 -4.28
C ALA A 73 15.15 17.59 -5.09
N VAL A 74 14.17 16.73 -4.79
CA VAL A 74 12.85 16.77 -5.40
C VAL A 74 11.82 16.35 -4.35
N VAL A 75 10.77 17.13 -4.22
CA VAL A 75 9.67 16.87 -3.28
C VAL A 75 8.35 16.84 -4.04
N LEU A 76 7.53 15.84 -3.76
CA LEU A 76 6.15 15.79 -4.22
C LEU A 76 5.25 16.33 -3.11
N TYR A 77 4.55 17.44 -3.35
CA TYR A 77 3.57 18.04 -2.44
C TYR A 77 2.16 17.74 -2.90
N GLY A 78 1.30 17.28 -1.99
CA GLY A 78 -0.08 17.00 -2.32
C GLY A 78 -0.98 16.96 -1.08
N HIS A 79 -2.25 16.59 -1.29
CA HIS A 79 -3.15 16.38 -0.16
C HIS A 79 -2.74 15.16 0.66
N PRO A 80 -2.86 15.20 2.00
CA PRO A 80 -2.50 14.08 2.85
C PRO A 80 -3.17 12.78 2.36
N GLY A 81 -2.37 11.71 2.18
CA GLY A 81 -2.88 10.43 1.67
C GLY A 81 -3.28 10.38 0.20
N GLY A 82 -3.08 11.48 -0.55
CA GLY A 82 -3.37 11.54 -1.98
C GLY A 82 -2.37 10.78 -2.85
N ASP A 83 -2.78 10.47 -4.08
CA ASP A 83 -1.93 9.84 -5.09
C ASP A 83 -1.29 10.84 -6.05
N TYR A 84 -1.84 12.06 -6.12
CA TYR A 84 -1.40 13.13 -6.99
C TYR A 84 -0.81 14.27 -6.15
N GLY A 85 0.13 14.98 -6.73
CA GLY A 85 0.76 16.13 -6.11
C GLY A 85 1.59 16.92 -7.12
N TYR A 86 2.08 18.07 -6.69
CA TYR A 86 3.01 18.86 -7.46
C TYR A 86 4.45 18.44 -7.14
N LEU A 87 5.16 17.99 -8.16
CA LEU A 87 6.59 17.77 -8.10
C LEU A 87 7.28 19.13 -8.13
N SER A 88 8.16 19.34 -7.16
CA SER A 88 8.91 20.57 -6.96
C SER A 88 10.40 20.26 -6.82
N GLU A 89 11.23 21.02 -7.47
CA GLU A 89 12.65 21.06 -7.23
C GLU A 89 13.00 22.29 -6.38
N PRO A 90 13.69 22.16 -5.24
CA PRO A 90 14.06 23.30 -4.40
C PRO A 90 14.83 24.37 -5.17
N GLY A 91 14.38 25.61 -5.09
CA GLY A 91 14.98 26.74 -5.80
C GLY A 91 14.41 27.04 -7.18
N THR A 92 13.45 26.24 -7.68
CA THR A 92 12.68 26.55 -8.88
C THR A 92 11.25 26.92 -8.52
N PRO A 93 10.65 27.93 -9.13
CA PRO A 93 9.25 28.29 -8.88
C PRO A 93 8.26 27.36 -9.59
N ASP A 94 8.74 26.53 -10.49
CA ASP A 94 7.90 25.73 -11.37
C ASP A 94 7.46 24.42 -10.70
N LEU A 95 6.21 24.07 -10.97
CA LEU A 95 5.56 22.88 -10.46
C LEU A 95 4.97 22.06 -11.61
N VAL A 96 5.10 20.76 -11.55
CA VAL A 96 4.45 19.85 -12.48
C VAL A 96 3.56 18.87 -11.74
N LEU A 97 2.33 18.68 -12.20
CA LEU A 97 1.43 17.68 -11.63
C LEU A 97 1.97 16.29 -11.95
N ALA A 98 2.20 15.52 -10.91
CA ALA A 98 2.69 14.17 -10.99
C ALA A 98 1.78 13.24 -10.18
N ARG A 99 1.75 11.99 -10.57
CA ARG A 99 1.17 10.93 -9.74
C ARG A 99 2.26 10.39 -8.82
N ARG A 100 1.90 9.88 -7.63
CA ARG A 100 2.85 9.26 -6.66
C ARG A 100 3.85 8.40 -7.37
N PRO A 101 5.11 8.74 -7.15
CA PRO A 101 6.05 8.79 -8.22
C PRO A 101 6.74 7.49 -8.39
N SER A 102 6.94 7.40 -9.55
CA SER A 102 8.19 6.85 -9.96
C SER A 102 9.06 8.00 -10.42
N LEU A 103 10.10 8.24 -9.71
CA LEU A 103 11.16 9.15 -10.10
C LEU A 103 12.48 8.40 -10.00
N VAL A 104 13.28 8.47 -11.06
CA VAL A 104 14.61 7.87 -11.10
C VAL A 104 15.62 8.92 -11.49
N ARG A 105 16.67 9.07 -10.70
CA ARG A 105 17.76 10.00 -10.98
C ARG A 105 18.65 9.50 -12.09
N LEU A 106 19.14 10.45 -12.86
CA LEU A 106 20.12 10.27 -13.93
C LEU A 106 21.33 11.14 -13.67
N ALA A 107 22.52 10.59 -13.87
CA ALA A 107 23.77 11.34 -13.75
C ALA A 107 23.94 12.39 -14.84
N ARG A 108 23.37 12.13 -16.03
CA ARG A 108 23.51 13.00 -17.21
C ARG A 108 22.20 13.10 -17.97
N VAL A 109 21.68 14.30 -18.05
CA VAL A 109 20.53 14.69 -18.86
C VAL A 109 20.94 15.87 -19.74
N PRO A 110 20.61 15.85 -21.04
CA PRO A 110 20.91 17.00 -21.91
C PRO A 110 19.99 18.17 -21.59
N SER A 111 20.50 19.39 -21.70
CA SER A 111 19.67 20.58 -21.65
C SER A 111 18.61 20.56 -22.76
N ALA A 112 17.43 21.08 -22.46
CA ALA A 112 16.36 21.26 -23.43
C ALA A 112 16.73 22.27 -24.52
N THR A 113 17.56 23.26 -24.18
CA THR A 113 18.00 24.35 -25.07
C THR A 113 19.29 24.03 -25.84
N GLY A 114 19.90 22.86 -25.60
CA GLY A 114 21.21 22.49 -26.13
C GLY A 114 22.34 22.89 -25.19
N GLY A 115 23.48 22.22 -25.28
CA GLY A 115 24.62 22.48 -24.42
C GLY A 115 25.10 21.25 -23.65
N GLU A 116 25.80 21.48 -22.55
CA GLU A 116 26.36 20.40 -21.73
C GLU A 116 25.28 19.54 -21.04
N THR A 117 25.59 18.26 -20.84
CA THR A 117 24.76 17.37 -20.02
C THR A 117 25.00 17.67 -18.54
N GLY A 118 23.93 17.59 -17.74
CA GLY A 118 23.98 17.75 -16.28
C GLY A 118 23.14 16.72 -15.55
N PRO A 119 23.12 16.75 -14.21
CA PRO A 119 22.27 15.87 -13.44
C PRO A 119 20.78 16.13 -13.72
N GLY A 120 19.95 15.13 -13.54
CA GLY A 120 18.51 15.24 -13.71
C GLY A 120 17.78 13.97 -13.27
N PHE A 121 16.56 13.82 -13.77
CA PHE A 121 15.75 12.66 -13.46
C PHE A 121 14.70 12.36 -14.51
N VAL A 122 14.25 11.13 -14.54
CA VAL A 122 13.06 10.68 -15.25
C VAL A 122 11.93 10.61 -14.24
N TYR A 123 10.76 11.06 -14.61
CA TYR A 123 9.58 11.04 -13.75
C TYR A 123 8.30 10.74 -14.52
N THR A 124 7.24 10.36 -13.79
CA THR A 124 5.89 10.27 -14.35
C THR A 124 5.08 11.50 -13.95
N GLY A 125 4.55 12.20 -14.93
CA GLY A 125 3.79 13.43 -14.72
C GLY A 125 2.81 13.70 -15.85
N PHE A 126 2.06 14.79 -15.72
CA PHE A 126 1.08 15.24 -16.70
C PHE A 126 1.62 16.38 -17.54
N ALA A 127 0.89 16.75 -18.58
CA ALA A 127 1.23 17.92 -19.38
C ALA A 127 1.19 19.19 -18.54
N PRO A 128 1.96 20.22 -18.89
CA PRO A 128 1.89 21.54 -18.25
C PRO A 128 0.45 22.06 -18.23
N GLY A 129 0.06 22.68 -17.11
CA GLY A 129 -1.30 23.21 -16.89
C GLY A 129 -2.30 22.24 -16.28
N ALA A 130 -1.95 20.96 -16.10
CA ALA A 130 -2.75 20.03 -15.31
C ALA A 130 -2.84 20.47 -13.84
N ARG A 131 -4.01 20.35 -13.20
CA ARG A 131 -4.27 20.86 -11.85
C ARG A 131 -4.59 19.75 -10.86
N LEU A 132 -4.09 19.90 -9.64
CA LEU A 132 -4.35 18.97 -8.54
C LEU A 132 -5.83 18.97 -8.10
N ALA A 133 -6.54 20.08 -8.27
CA ALA A 133 -7.96 20.18 -7.94
C ALA A 133 -8.85 19.31 -8.82
N ASP A 134 -8.41 19.03 -10.06
CA ASP A 134 -9.08 18.15 -11.01
C ASP A 134 -8.00 17.35 -11.76
N PRO A 135 -7.41 16.34 -11.10
CA PRO A 135 -6.29 15.62 -11.67
C PRO A 135 -6.76 14.77 -12.85
N PRO A 136 -6.06 14.85 -13.99
CA PRO A 136 -6.41 14.05 -15.16
C PRO A 136 -6.36 12.54 -14.85
N VAL A 137 -7.32 11.81 -15.34
CA VAL A 137 -7.33 10.34 -15.25
C VAL A 137 -6.45 9.72 -16.33
N GLU A 138 -6.22 10.44 -17.42
CA GLU A 138 -5.43 10.04 -18.59
C GLU A 138 -4.29 11.01 -18.86
N GLY A 139 -3.35 10.56 -19.70
CA GLY A 139 -2.26 11.43 -20.15
C GLY A 139 -1.08 11.48 -19.19
N LEU A 140 -0.97 10.48 -18.28
CA LEU A 140 0.27 10.27 -17.53
C LEU A 140 1.37 9.91 -18.51
N ARG A 141 2.46 10.66 -18.49
CA ARG A 141 3.61 10.49 -19.39
C ARG A 141 4.89 10.30 -18.59
N VAL A 142 5.84 9.64 -19.19
CA VAL A 142 7.23 9.67 -18.74
C VAL A 142 7.90 10.90 -19.34
N ALA A 143 8.57 11.69 -18.50
CA ALA A 143 9.31 12.84 -18.93
C ALA A 143 10.72 12.86 -18.33
N VAL A 144 11.63 13.56 -19.01
CA VAL A 144 13.02 13.74 -18.60
C VAL A 144 13.20 15.19 -18.20
N HIS A 145 13.65 15.41 -16.99
CA HIS A 145 13.92 16.72 -16.41
C HIS A 145 15.42 16.91 -16.15
N ARG A 146 15.96 18.07 -16.48
CA ARG A 146 17.30 18.48 -16.07
C ARG A 146 17.22 19.38 -14.86
N THR A 147 17.94 19.02 -13.81
CA THR A 147 18.01 19.79 -12.56
C THR A 147 18.34 21.26 -12.81
N GLY A 148 17.51 22.15 -12.27
CA GLY A 148 17.66 23.60 -12.39
C GLY A 148 17.03 24.21 -13.65
N GLU A 149 16.42 23.43 -14.53
CA GLU A 149 15.65 23.92 -15.67
C GLU A 149 14.13 23.94 -15.36
N PRO A 150 13.34 24.80 -16.03
CA PRO A 150 11.89 24.76 -15.89
C PRO A 150 11.25 23.45 -16.38
N PHE A 151 10.28 22.90 -15.65
CA PHE A 151 9.51 21.71 -16.05
C PHE A 151 8.77 21.88 -17.40
N ALA A 152 8.50 23.13 -17.80
CA ALA A 152 7.92 23.43 -19.11
C ALA A 152 8.83 23.02 -20.28
N HIS A 153 10.12 22.86 -20.04
CA HIS A 153 11.10 22.44 -21.04
C HIS A 153 11.30 20.93 -21.11
N ASP A 154 10.63 20.17 -20.25
CA ASP A 154 10.81 18.73 -20.16
C ASP A 154 10.37 18.00 -21.42
N ARG A 155 11.15 16.98 -21.77
CA ARG A 155 10.91 16.18 -22.96
C ARG A 155 10.15 14.90 -22.61
N PRO A 156 8.95 14.70 -23.17
CA PRO A 156 8.26 13.44 -23.01
C PRO A 156 9.00 12.32 -23.74
N VAL A 157 9.00 11.14 -23.14
CA VAL A 157 9.49 9.89 -23.74
C VAL A 157 8.30 9.17 -24.37
N ALA A 158 8.39 8.89 -25.66
CA ALA A 158 7.38 8.10 -26.36
C ALA A 158 7.46 6.63 -25.92
N LEU A 159 6.39 6.09 -25.37
CA LEU A 159 6.31 4.71 -24.88
C LEU A 159 5.30 3.85 -25.64
N ASP A 160 4.56 4.40 -26.59
CA ASP A 160 3.46 3.73 -27.31
C ASP A 160 2.45 3.07 -26.36
N ASP A 161 2.27 3.64 -25.17
CA ASP A 161 1.29 3.19 -24.20
C ASP A 161 -0.06 3.86 -24.45
N ASP A 162 -1.13 3.19 -24.02
CA ASP A 162 -2.44 3.83 -23.90
C ASP A 162 -2.34 5.01 -22.92
N PRO A 163 -2.95 6.16 -23.23
CA PRO A 163 -2.99 7.33 -22.36
C PRO A 163 -3.47 7.05 -20.92
N GLY A 164 -4.19 5.94 -20.74
CA GLY A 164 -4.67 5.49 -19.46
C GLY A 164 -3.78 4.51 -18.71
N ALA A 165 -2.63 4.14 -19.23
CA ALA A 165 -1.74 3.21 -18.55
C ALA A 165 -1.21 3.78 -17.22
N LEU A 166 -1.09 2.92 -16.22
CA LEU A 166 -0.39 3.23 -14.98
C LEU A 166 1.09 2.95 -15.17
N VAL A 167 1.89 3.99 -15.15
CA VAL A 167 3.35 3.88 -15.37
C VAL A 167 4.10 3.96 -14.05
N ALA A 168 5.04 3.04 -13.84
CA ALA A 168 5.99 3.03 -12.74
C ALA A 168 7.42 3.00 -13.29
N LEU A 169 8.33 3.72 -12.61
CA LEU A 169 9.76 3.77 -12.93
C LEU A 169 10.55 3.11 -11.81
N GLU A 170 11.51 2.29 -12.17
CA GLU A 170 12.43 1.67 -11.21
C GLU A 170 13.88 1.91 -11.65
N ALA A 171 14.73 2.23 -10.68
CA ALA A 171 16.16 2.39 -10.94
C ALA A 171 16.78 1.05 -11.34
N THR A 172 17.84 1.13 -12.17
CA THR A 172 18.73 0.01 -12.46
C THR A 172 20.12 0.28 -11.85
N ALA A 173 21.02 -0.67 -11.89
CA ALA A 173 22.42 -0.44 -11.49
C ALA A 173 23.19 0.42 -12.54
N ASP A 174 22.72 0.45 -13.77
CA ASP A 174 23.21 1.38 -14.79
C ASP A 174 22.61 2.77 -14.56
N PRO A 175 23.40 3.80 -14.19
CA PRO A 175 22.91 5.13 -13.91
C PRO A 175 22.35 5.85 -15.15
N ALA A 176 22.48 5.28 -16.34
CA ALA A 176 21.93 5.76 -17.59
C ALA A 176 20.68 4.97 -18.03
N ALA A 177 20.16 4.08 -17.19
CA ALA A 177 19.04 3.22 -17.56
C ALA A 177 17.94 3.20 -16.48
N VAL A 178 16.69 3.13 -16.94
CA VAL A 178 15.48 3.10 -16.10
C VAL A 178 14.58 1.97 -16.57
N LEU A 179 14.11 1.13 -15.65
CA LEU A 179 13.07 0.16 -15.94
C LEU A 179 11.70 0.85 -15.88
N VAL A 180 10.97 0.79 -16.98
CA VAL A 180 9.61 1.33 -17.11
C VAL A 180 8.63 0.17 -17.10
N ARG A 181 7.64 0.26 -16.21
CA ARG A 181 6.50 -0.68 -16.16
C ARG A 181 5.22 0.06 -16.45
N SER A 182 4.51 -0.40 -17.46
CA SER A 182 3.19 0.15 -17.80
C SER A 182 2.14 -0.92 -17.56
N THR A 183 1.18 -0.63 -16.68
CA THR A 183 0.09 -1.55 -16.37
C THR A 183 -1.21 -1.02 -16.94
N GLN A 184 -1.85 -1.83 -17.75
CA GLN A 184 -3.09 -1.52 -18.44
C GLN A 184 -3.97 -2.76 -18.52
N HIS A 185 -5.26 -2.63 -18.22
CA HIS A 185 -6.24 -3.72 -18.30
C HIS A 185 -5.77 -5.03 -17.63
N GLY A 186 -4.97 -4.93 -16.56
CA GLY A 186 -4.44 -6.07 -15.83
C GLY A 186 -3.20 -6.74 -16.45
N SER A 187 -2.75 -6.26 -17.60
CA SER A 187 -1.46 -6.64 -18.20
C SER A 187 -0.38 -5.64 -17.82
N THR A 188 0.83 -6.11 -17.61
CA THR A 188 2.00 -5.26 -17.34
C THR A 188 3.05 -5.48 -18.42
N THR A 189 3.35 -4.43 -19.16
CA THR A 189 4.49 -4.38 -20.08
C THR A 189 5.70 -3.82 -19.36
N GLN A 190 6.88 -4.26 -19.75
CA GLN A 190 8.15 -3.79 -19.21
C GLN A 190 9.05 -3.33 -20.35
N ARG A 191 9.77 -2.23 -20.12
CA ARG A 191 10.72 -1.66 -21.09
C ARG A 191 11.94 -1.15 -20.34
N LEU A 192 13.10 -1.28 -20.96
CA LEU A 192 14.31 -0.63 -20.54
C LEU A 192 14.45 0.69 -21.32
N LEU A 193 14.43 1.78 -20.59
CA LEU A 193 14.71 3.12 -21.09
C LEU A 193 16.18 3.41 -20.83
N ARG A 194 17.00 3.47 -21.85
CA ARG A 194 18.43 3.76 -21.75
C ARG A 194 18.77 5.08 -22.41
N PHE A 195 19.55 5.90 -21.73
CA PHE A 195 19.98 7.21 -22.21
C PHE A 195 21.39 7.09 -22.81
N ASP A 196 21.53 7.56 -24.04
CA ASP A 196 22.84 7.67 -24.68
C ASP A 196 23.70 8.67 -23.88
N PRO A 197 24.89 8.28 -23.40
CA PRO A 197 25.67 9.12 -22.52
C PRO A 197 26.26 10.37 -23.21
N ALA A 198 26.36 10.39 -24.54
CA ALA A 198 26.88 11.51 -25.31
C ALA A 198 25.78 12.49 -25.72
N THR A 199 24.62 11.97 -26.15
CA THR A 199 23.52 12.78 -26.67
C THR A 199 22.36 12.96 -25.70
N GLY A 200 22.29 12.12 -24.64
CA GLY A 200 21.18 12.03 -23.69
C GLY A 200 19.84 11.60 -24.32
N ARG A 201 19.87 11.12 -25.55
CA ARG A 201 18.65 10.65 -26.22
C ARG A 201 18.20 9.32 -25.62
N PRO A 202 16.91 9.17 -25.31
CA PRO A 202 16.37 7.91 -24.83
C PRO A 202 16.23 6.89 -25.94
N ALA A 203 16.63 5.65 -25.66
CA ALA A 203 16.31 4.47 -26.45
C ALA A 203 15.43 3.53 -25.61
N VAL A 204 14.33 3.06 -26.17
CA VAL A 204 13.36 2.18 -25.49
C VAL A 204 13.51 0.76 -26.02
N THR A 205 13.83 -0.18 -25.14
CA THR A 205 13.95 -1.60 -25.47
C THR A 205 12.84 -2.38 -24.78
N PRO A 206 11.96 -3.09 -25.49
CA PRO A 206 10.98 -3.98 -24.89
C PRO A 206 11.66 -5.09 -24.07
N LEU A 207 11.06 -5.45 -22.94
CA LEU A 207 11.45 -6.56 -22.09
C LEU A 207 10.30 -7.60 -22.05
N PRO A 208 10.57 -8.85 -21.64
CA PRO A 208 9.53 -9.85 -21.44
C PRO A 208 8.40 -9.33 -20.56
N ALA A 209 7.16 -9.55 -20.96
CA ALA A 209 6.00 -9.09 -20.22
C ALA A 209 5.89 -9.81 -18.86
N ALA A 210 5.51 -9.07 -17.81
CA ALA A 210 5.16 -9.67 -16.54
C ALA A 210 3.80 -10.36 -16.67
N THR A 211 3.77 -11.69 -16.57
CA THR A 211 2.57 -12.50 -16.75
C THR A 211 1.55 -12.36 -15.64
N THR A 212 1.97 -11.89 -14.47
CA THR A 212 1.11 -11.66 -13.30
C THR A 212 1.64 -10.50 -12.45
N PRO A 213 0.81 -9.87 -11.59
CA PRO A 213 1.27 -8.87 -10.61
C PRO A 213 2.31 -9.40 -9.60
N ARG A 214 2.46 -10.72 -9.50
CA ARG A 214 3.43 -11.41 -8.63
C ARG A 214 4.71 -11.82 -9.36
N THR A 215 4.85 -11.39 -10.61
CA THR A 215 6.06 -11.58 -11.41
C THR A 215 6.85 -10.29 -11.47
N ARG A 216 8.12 -10.35 -11.18
CA ARG A 216 9.03 -9.20 -11.23
C ARG A 216 10.28 -9.50 -11.99
N LEU A 217 10.65 -8.59 -12.88
CA LEU A 217 11.99 -8.50 -13.44
C LEU A 217 12.71 -7.35 -12.71
N LEU A 218 13.88 -7.61 -12.16
CA LEU A 218 14.70 -6.68 -11.39
C LEU A 218 16.10 -6.63 -12.00
N PHE A 219 16.78 -5.50 -11.85
CA PHE A 219 18.17 -5.38 -12.24
C PHE A 219 19.05 -5.23 -10.99
N GLY A 220 20.18 -5.93 -10.97
CA GLY A 220 21.17 -5.84 -9.90
C GLY A 220 22.42 -6.67 -10.24
N ALA A 221 23.62 -6.17 -9.91
CA ALA A 221 24.90 -6.82 -10.21
C ALA A 221 25.07 -7.14 -11.70
N ASP A 222 24.79 -6.18 -12.57
CA ASP A 222 24.94 -6.27 -14.03
C ASP A 222 24.13 -7.41 -14.70
N ARG A 223 23.12 -7.93 -14.01
CA ARG A 223 22.22 -8.96 -14.52
C ARG A 223 20.78 -8.70 -14.17
N TRP A 224 19.88 -9.38 -14.89
CA TRP A 224 18.47 -9.41 -14.56
C TRP A 224 18.14 -10.56 -13.61
N TRP A 225 17.15 -10.32 -12.76
CA TRP A 225 16.58 -11.28 -11.84
C TRP A 225 15.10 -11.42 -12.12
N HIS A 226 14.64 -12.64 -12.28
CA HIS A 226 13.23 -12.92 -12.52
C HIS A 226 12.62 -13.62 -11.30
N GLY A 227 11.75 -12.89 -10.58
CA GLY A 227 10.93 -13.44 -9.51
C GLY A 227 9.56 -13.81 -10.06
N GLU A 228 9.18 -15.08 -9.93
CA GLU A 228 7.91 -15.62 -10.41
C GLU A 228 7.05 -16.07 -9.24
N ALA A 229 5.72 -15.86 -9.36
CA ALA A 229 4.71 -16.28 -8.38
C ALA A 229 5.03 -15.90 -6.92
N LEU A 230 5.72 -14.76 -6.70
CA LEU A 230 6.12 -14.27 -5.38
C LEU A 230 4.93 -14.23 -4.39
N GLY A 231 5.19 -14.59 -3.15
CA GLY A 231 4.16 -14.70 -2.11
C GLY A 231 3.29 -15.96 -2.22
N THR A 232 3.68 -16.95 -3.02
CA THR A 232 3.03 -18.27 -3.11
C THR A 232 4.02 -19.39 -2.76
N PRO A 233 3.54 -20.60 -2.46
CA PRO A 233 4.42 -21.77 -2.25
C PRO A 233 5.20 -22.20 -3.51
N ARG A 234 4.84 -21.68 -4.69
CA ARG A 234 5.49 -21.98 -5.97
C ARG A 234 6.43 -20.88 -6.43
N ALA A 235 6.74 -19.93 -5.55
CA ALA A 235 7.60 -18.81 -5.89
C ALA A 235 9.03 -19.27 -6.23
N VAL A 236 9.57 -18.74 -7.31
CA VAL A 236 10.93 -19.02 -7.77
C VAL A 236 11.64 -17.70 -8.05
N LEU A 237 12.90 -17.59 -7.70
CA LEU A 237 13.80 -16.52 -8.14
C LEU A 237 14.85 -17.12 -9.06
N ARG A 238 15.05 -16.49 -10.22
CA ARG A 238 16.06 -16.89 -11.21
C ARG A 238 17.05 -15.75 -11.42
N ALA A 239 18.32 -16.10 -11.50
CA ALA A 239 19.38 -15.20 -11.92
C ALA A 239 19.61 -15.40 -13.43
N LEU A 240 19.44 -14.35 -14.23
CA LEU A 240 19.66 -14.43 -15.67
C LEU A 240 21.13 -14.18 -16.00
N PRO A 241 21.67 -14.78 -17.06
CA PRO A 241 23.01 -14.43 -17.56
C PRO A 241 23.13 -12.92 -17.86
N PRO A 242 24.32 -12.32 -17.79
CA PRO A 242 24.50 -10.92 -18.15
C PRO A 242 24.02 -10.64 -19.57
N GLY A 243 23.20 -9.59 -19.72
CA GLY A 243 22.61 -9.20 -20.99
C GLY A 243 21.35 -9.99 -21.43
N GLU A 244 21.07 -11.12 -20.78
CA GLU A 244 19.88 -11.93 -21.07
C GLU A 244 18.64 -11.37 -20.34
N THR A 245 17.49 -11.45 -20.99
CA THR A 245 16.20 -11.01 -20.43
C THR A 245 15.13 -12.11 -20.48
N ASP A 246 15.38 -13.21 -21.15
CA ASP A 246 14.46 -14.36 -21.20
C ASP A 246 14.49 -15.12 -19.84
N PRO A 247 13.38 -15.17 -19.11
CA PRO A 247 13.31 -15.92 -17.86
C PRO A 247 13.67 -17.41 -17.98
N ALA A 248 13.47 -18.01 -19.15
CA ALA A 248 13.77 -19.42 -19.37
C ALA A 248 15.28 -19.73 -19.34
N ALA A 249 16.12 -18.74 -19.65
CA ALA A 249 17.58 -18.85 -19.59
C ALA A 249 18.14 -18.69 -18.16
N GLY A 250 17.30 -18.35 -17.17
CA GLY A 250 17.71 -18.03 -15.83
C GLY A 250 18.00 -19.26 -14.96
N GLU A 251 19.05 -19.21 -14.18
CA GLU A 251 19.39 -20.21 -13.16
C GLU A 251 18.56 -20.00 -11.89
N PRO A 252 17.84 -21.03 -11.38
CA PRO A 252 17.08 -20.90 -10.15
C PRO A 252 18.01 -20.79 -8.92
N VAL A 253 17.70 -19.81 -8.06
CA VAL A 253 18.38 -19.64 -6.78
C VAL A 253 17.79 -20.58 -5.74
N ALA A 254 18.64 -21.43 -5.14
CA ALA A 254 18.22 -22.37 -4.12
C ALA A 254 18.10 -21.71 -2.74
N PHE A 255 16.94 -21.82 -2.10
CA PHE A 255 16.70 -21.38 -0.73
C PHE A 255 16.58 -22.58 0.22
N PRO A 256 16.77 -22.38 1.54
CA PRO A 256 16.56 -23.43 2.52
C PRO A 256 15.17 -24.07 2.38
N GLU A 257 15.09 -25.38 2.59
CA GLU A 257 13.84 -26.15 2.50
C GLU A 257 12.75 -25.58 3.40
N GLY A 258 11.50 -25.59 2.95
CA GLY A 258 10.36 -25.04 3.68
C GLY A 258 10.26 -23.50 3.67
N THR A 259 11.08 -22.83 2.86
CA THR A 259 11.08 -21.36 2.73
C THR A 259 10.24 -20.93 1.53
N ALA A 260 9.28 -20.06 1.75
CA ALA A 260 8.50 -19.40 0.70
C ALA A 260 9.05 -17.99 0.40
N LEU A 261 9.21 -17.65 -0.87
CA LEU A 261 9.66 -16.31 -1.28
C LEU A 261 8.48 -15.34 -1.25
N ALA A 262 8.54 -14.33 -0.40
CA ALA A 262 7.47 -13.35 -0.28
C ALA A 262 7.64 -12.18 -1.26
N TRP A 263 8.85 -11.61 -1.35
CA TRP A 263 9.14 -10.46 -2.21
C TRP A 263 10.65 -10.29 -2.43
N CYS A 264 11.03 -9.51 -3.46
CA CYS A 264 12.43 -9.21 -3.75
C CYS A 264 12.64 -7.76 -4.22
N TRP A 265 13.83 -7.24 -3.95
CA TRP A 265 14.30 -5.90 -4.32
C TRP A 265 15.70 -5.98 -4.92
N GLY A 266 15.93 -5.27 -6.04
CA GLY A 266 17.26 -5.13 -6.61
C GLY A 266 18.16 -4.28 -5.73
N THR A 267 19.45 -4.63 -5.68
CA THR A 267 20.53 -3.82 -5.11
C THR A 267 21.64 -3.64 -6.13
N ARG A 268 22.63 -2.79 -5.85
CA ARG A 268 23.75 -2.59 -6.77
C ARG A 268 24.49 -3.89 -7.08
N HIS A 269 24.65 -4.79 -6.11
CA HIS A 269 25.47 -6.01 -6.23
C HIS A 269 24.62 -7.31 -6.17
N GLY A 270 23.31 -7.23 -6.35
CA GLY A 270 22.46 -8.41 -6.35
C GLY A 270 21.02 -8.10 -5.96
N VAL A 271 20.43 -8.90 -5.06
CA VAL A 271 19.05 -8.74 -4.59
C VAL A 271 18.92 -8.99 -3.09
N ILE A 272 17.94 -8.31 -2.49
CA ILE A 272 17.40 -8.65 -1.16
C ILE A 272 16.09 -9.41 -1.37
N VAL A 273 15.93 -10.52 -0.67
CA VAL A 273 14.73 -11.36 -0.76
C VAL A 273 14.12 -11.53 0.63
N ARG A 274 12.83 -11.19 0.77
CA ARG A 274 12.03 -11.50 1.95
C ARG A 274 11.43 -12.89 1.79
N THR A 275 11.62 -13.69 2.81
CA THR A 275 11.13 -15.07 2.86
C THR A 275 10.26 -15.29 4.09
N VAL A 276 9.41 -16.32 4.02
CA VAL A 276 8.60 -16.78 5.15
C VAL A 276 8.82 -18.27 5.31
N ALA A 277 9.15 -18.71 6.51
CA ALA A 277 9.25 -20.13 6.87
C ALA A 277 8.30 -20.44 8.03
N GLY A 278 7.79 -21.68 8.10
CA GLY A 278 6.85 -22.11 9.14
C GLY A 278 5.41 -21.64 8.90
N ARG A 279 4.54 -21.90 9.88
CA ARG A 279 3.10 -21.56 9.82
C ARG A 279 2.60 -21.08 11.18
N GLY A 280 1.59 -20.22 11.18
CA GLY A 280 0.93 -19.74 12.40
C GLY A 280 1.92 -19.06 13.36
N ALA A 281 1.92 -19.43 14.63
CA ALA A 281 2.79 -18.86 15.66
C ALA A 281 4.29 -19.18 15.46
N GLN A 282 4.60 -20.19 14.65
CA GLN A 282 5.97 -20.57 14.28
C GLN A 282 6.44 -19.89 12.99
N ALA A 283 5.60 -19.06 12.36
CA ALA A 283 6.01 -18.33 11.18
C ALA A 283 7.15 -17.35 11.51
N ALA A 284 8.19 -17.38 10.68
CA ALA A 284 9.36 -16.53 10.79
C ALA A 284 9.65 -15.89 9.44
N GLU A 285 9.74 -14.58 9.41
CA GLU A 285 10.25 -13.88 8.24
C GLU A 285 11.77 -13.71 8.33
N ALA A 286 12.43 -13.76 7.19
CA ALA A 286 13.85 -13.49 7.09
C ALA A 286 14.15 -12.69 5.82
N LEU A 287 15.22 -11.91 5.89
CA LEU A 287 15.80 -11.26 4.72
C LEU A 287 17.08 -11.98 4.34
N TYR A 288 17.18 -12.34 3.07
CA TYR A 288 18.36 -12.90 2.45
C TYR A 288 18.93 -11.91 1.45
N ARG A 289 20.24 -11.77 1.45
CA ARG A 289 20.97 -11.13 0.38
C ARG A 289 21.54 -12.20 -0.51
N ILE A 290 21.41 -12.01 -1.83
CA ILE A 290 22.03 -12.85 -2.84
C ILE A 290 22.95 -11.95 -3.64
N ASP A 291 24.21 -12.28 -3.61
CA ASP A 291 25.22 -11.64 -4.42
C ASP A 291 25.14 -12.10 -5.87
N GLY A 292 25.31 -11.18 -6.82
CA GLY A 292 25.15 -11.48 -8.24
C GLY A 292 26.22 -12.39 -8.82
N GLU A 293 27.37 -12.56 -8.17
CA GLU A 293 28.44 -13.43 -8.62
C GLU A 293 28.29 -14.84 -8.07
N THR A 294 28.06 -14.97 -6.76
CA THR A 294 28.03 -16.28 -6.08
C THR A 294 26.69 -16.97 -6.17
N LEU A 295 25.60 -16.23 -6.33
CA LEU A 295 24.20 -16.68 -6.32
C LEU A 295 23.78 -17.38 -5.01
N GLU A 296 24.59 -17.33 -3.96
CA GLU A 296 24.31 -17.98 -2.68
C GLU A 296 23.46 -17.09 -1.77
N PRO A 297 22.29 -17.58 -1.32
CA PRO A 297 21.47 -16.85 -0.36
C PRO A 297 22.10 -16.79 1.01
N ARG A 298 22.45 -15.61 1.47
CA ARG A 298 22.96 -15.36 2.81
C ARG A 298 21.92 -14.60 3.63
N ARG A 299 21.49 -15.19 4.74
CA ARG A 299 20.57 -14.52 5.67
C ARG A 299 21.26 -13.31 6.32
N VAL A 300 20.62 -12.13 6.18
CA VAL A 300 21.13 -10.86 6.73
C VAL A 300 20.30 -10.37 7.92
N ALA A 301 19.02 -10.77 8.01
CA ALA A 301 18.16 -10.40 9.14
C ALA A 301 17.06 -11.44 9.37
N GLY A 302 16.47 -11.47 10.57
CA GLY A 302 15.32 -12.29 10.92
C GLY A 302 15.58 -13.78 11.05
N GLY A 303 14.53 -14.57 10.84
CA GLY A 303 14.56 -16.03 10.86
C GLY A 303 14.26 -16.65 12.23
N ARG A 304 13.80 -15.86 13.20
CA ARG A 304 13.24 -16.37 14.47
C ARG A 304 11.73 -16.31 14.41
N PRO A 305 11.02 -17.25 15.05
CA PRO A 305 9.57 -17.12 15.21
C PRO A 305 9.19 -15.76 15.79
N GLY A 306 8.25 -15.07 15.14
CA GLY A 306 7.84 -13.73 15.52
C GLY A 306 8.64 -12.57 14.93
N ASP A 307 9.71 -12.83 14.16
CA ASP A 307 10.31 -11.80 13.32
C ASP A 307 9.41 -11.48 12.13
N SER A 308 9.27 -10.19 11.81
CA SER A 308 8.57 -9.70 10.62
C SER A 308 9.22 -8.41 10.09
N PHE A 309 9.01 -8.16 8.80
CA PHE A 309 9.56 -7.00 8.08
C PHE A 309 8.40 -6.25 7.39
N PRO A 310 7.66 -5.40 8.13
CA PRO A 310 6.51 -4.68 7.59
C PRO A 310 6.88 -3.71 6.46
N ASP A 311 8.09 -3.17 6.48
CA ASP A 311 8.58 -2.30 5.42
C ASP A 311 10.05 -2.60 5.11
N VAL A 312 10.37 -2.71 3.82
CA VAL A 312 11.72 -2.98 3.28
C VAL A 312 11.90 -2.16 2.02
N THR A 313 13.03 -1.50 1.88
CA THR A 313 13.43 -0.83 0.65
C THR A 313 14.88 -1.14 0.29
N ALA A 314 15.13 -1.30 -0.99
CA ALA A 314 16.45 -1.34 -1.59
C ALA A 314 16.34 -0.82 -3.02
N SER A 315 17.44 -0.30 -3.56
CA SER A 315 17.53 0.20 -4.92
C SER A 315 18.88 -0.15 -5.53
N PRO A 316 18.92 -0.58 -6.80
CA PRO A 316 20.20 -0.76 -7.51
C PRO A 316 21.03 0.54 -7.63
N ALA A 317 20.38 1.70 -7.52
CA ALA A 317 21.05 3.00 -7.51
C ALA A 317 21.60 3.42 -6.14
N ALA A 318 21.33 2.64 -5.07
CA ALA A 318 21.80 2.92 -3.71
C ALA A 318 22.81 1.87 -3.26
N ASP A 319 23.73 2.30 -2.38
CA ASP A 319 24.75 1.43 -1.79
C ASP A 319 24.30 0.82 -0.45
N CYS A 320 22.98 0.74 -0.22
CA CYS A 320 22.42 0.17 1.00
C CYS A 320 20.98 -0.33 0.80
N ALA A 321 20.53 -1.16 1.73
CA ALA A 321 19.12 -1.52 1.92
C ALA A 321 18.68 -1.09 3.33
N LEU A 322 17.40 -0.71 3.47
CA LEU A 322 16.82 -0.23 4.72
C LEU A 322 15.52 -0.99 5.00
N TRP A 323 15.30 -1.36 6.26
CA TRP A 323 14.04 -2.00 6.66
C TRP A 323 13.65 -1.71 8.10
N LEU A 324 12.36 -1.86 8.37
CA LEU A 324 11.83 -1.96 9.71
C LEU A 324 11.68 -3.45 10.07
N ARG A 325 12.41 -3.90 11.10
CA ARG A 325 12.25 -5.23 11.67
C ARG A 325 11.42 -5.14 12.95
N VAL A 326 10.41 -5.97 13.05
CA VAL A 326 9.64 -6.17 14.28
C VAL A 326 9.99 -7.55 14.83
N SER A 327 10.49 -7.60 16.05
CA SER A 327 10.85 -8.85 16.73
C SER A 327 10.01 -9.03 17.98
N ARG A 328 9.43 -10.22 18.14
CA ARG A 328 8.66 -10.60 19.33
C ARG A 328 9.54 -11.36 20.30
N ARG A 329 9.33 -11.11 21.58
CA ARG A 329 9.96 -11.84 22.65
C ARG A 329 9.04 -12.96 23.18
N PRO A 330 9.58 -13.99 23.85
CA PRO A 330 8.78 -15.05 24.46
C PRO A 330 7.77 -14.54 25.50
N ASP A 331 8.04 -13.42 26.14
CA ASP A 331 7.16 -12.74 27.10
C ASP A 331 5.98 -12.00 26.45
N GLY A 332 5.86 -12.06 25.11
CA GLY A 332 4.80 -11.39 24.34
C GLY A 332 5.09 -9.93 24.00
N THR A 333 6.16 -9.36 24.53
CA THR A 333 6.58 -8.00 24.13
C THR A 333 7.15 -7.98 22.72
N ALA A 334 7.06 -6.84 22.04
CA ALA A 334 7.63 -6.67 20.71
C ALA A 334 8.43 -5.37 20.63
N ALA A 335 9.42 -5.36 19.76
CA ALA A 335 10.22 -4.16 19.49
C ALA A 335 10.38 -3.97 17.98
N GLY A 336 10.16 -2.75 17.51
CA GLY A 336 10.47 -2.31 16.16
C GLY A 336 11.87 -1.74 16.11
N ARG A 337 12.65 -2.12 15.10
CA ARG A 337 14.01 -1.63 14.89
C ARG A 337 14.22 -1.25 13.44
N MET A 338 14.66 -0.01 13.21
CA MET A 338 15.18 0.38 11.91
C MET A 338 16.60 -0.14 11.74
N GLU A 339 16.84 -0.83 10.65
CA GLU A 339 18.14 -1.44 10.33
C GLU A 339 18.56 -1.07 8.90
N LEU A 340 19.78 -0.60 8.73
CA LEU A 340 20.43 -0.30 7.45
C LEU A 340 21.50 -1.33 7.17
N LEU A 341 21.48 -1.94 6.01
CA LEU A 341 22.53 -2.80 5.50
C LEU A 341 23.30 -2.07 4.40
N PRO A 342 24.51 -1.58 4.65
CA PRO A 342 25.40 -1.12 3.58
C PRO A 342 25.72 -2.26 2.62
N ASP A 343 25.82 -1.96 1.32
CA ASP A 343 25.81 -2.97 0.27
C ASP A 343 27.00 -3.96 0.32
N ARG A 344 28.14 -3.53 0.87
CA ARG A 344 29.34 -4.39 1.05
C ARG A 344 29.44 -5.01 2.44
N GLU A 345 28.56 -4.67 3.36
CA GLU A 345 28.62 -5.20 4.73
C GLU A 345 27.87 -6.52 4.88
N ARG A 346 28.29 -7.29 5.89
CA ARG A 346 27.69 -8.61 6.18
C ARG A 346 26.57 -8.55 7.21
N ALA A 347 26.47 -7.47 7.98
CA ALA A 347 25.49 -7.32 9.04
C ALA A 347 24.84 -5.92 8.98
N PRO A 348 23.54 -5.82 9.27
CA PRO A 348 22.86 -4.53 9.31
C PRO A 348 23.31 -3.72 10.53
N ARG A 349 23.31 -2.41 10.38
CA ARG A 349 23.51 -1.44 11.47
C ARG A 349 22.15 -1.05 12.02
N PRO A 350 21.86 -1.29 13.31
CA PRO A 350 20.63 -0.84 13.92
C PRO A 350 20.71 0.66 14.24
N PHE A 351 19.64 1.41 13.94
CA PHE A 351 19.56 2.83 14.29
C PHE A 351 18.79 3.06 15.59
N ARG A 352 17.55 2.59 15.63
CA ARG A 352 16.65 2.87 16.74
C ARG A 352 15.81 1.64 17.05
N THR A 353 15.60 1.42 18.34
CA THR A 353 14.62 0.44 18.82
C THR A 353 13.47 1.21 19.48
N THR A 354 12.25 0.92 19.04
CA THR A 354 11.03 1.48 19.65
C THR A 354 10.19 0.34 20.20
N PRO A 355 9.48 0.54 21.33
CA PRO A 355 8.44 -0.39 21.73
C PRO A 355 7.46 -0.60 20.57
N TRP A 356 7.07 -1.84 20.36
CA TRP A 356 6.07 -2.19 19.35
C TRP A 356 4.89 -2.84 20.07
N PRO A 357 3.65 -2.50 19.72
CA PRO A 357 2.52 -3.11 20.41
C PRO A 357 2.60 -4.62 20.33
N ALA A 358 2.51 -5.29 21.47
CA ALA A 358 2.41 -6.74 21.48
C ALA A 358 1.16 -7.15 20.70
N PRO A 359 1.23 -8.17 19.82
CA PRO A 359 0.05 -8.62 19.12
C PRO A 359 -0.96 -9.20 20.11
N VAL A 360 -2.22 -8.95 19.87
CA VAL A 360 -3.28 -9.63 20.59
C VAL A 360 -3.27 -11.12 20.16
N PRO A 361 -3.31 -12.06 21.10
CA PRO A 361 -3.41 -13.49 20.77
C PRO A 361 -4.57 -13.73 19.81
N ARG A 362 -4.32 -14.57 18.79
CA ARG A 362 -5.31 -14.89 17.75
C ARG A 362 -5.67 -16.35 17.77
N THR A 363 -6.95 -16.64 17.70
CA THR A 363 -7.48 -17.99 17.40
C THR A 363 -8.03 -18.00 15.98
N THR A 364 -7.95 -19.14 15.30
CA THR A 364 -8.47 -19.26 13.93
C THR A 364 -9.70 -20.19 13.94
N ARG A 365 -10.77 -19.72 13.34
CA ARG A 365 -11.97 -20.47 12.96
C ARG A 365 -12.00 -20.63 11.45
N TYR A 366 -12.89 -21.48 10.96
CA TYR A 366 -13.04 -21.70 9.52
C TYR A 366 -14.53 -21.69 9.16
N CYS A 367 -14.95 -20.80 8.28
CA CYS A 367 -16.26 -20.91 7.64
C CYS A 367 -16.12 -21.64 6.28
N THR A 368 -17.24 -22.13 5.79
CA THR A 368 -17.34 -22.74 4.45
C THR A 368 -18.03 -21.77 3.53
N ALA A 369 -17.36 -21.39 2.43
CA ALA A 369 -17.95 -20.57 1.38
C ALA A 369 -18.96 -21.37 0.57
N GLY A 370 -19.81 -20.67 -0.23
CA GLY A 370 -20.84 -21.32 -1.04
C GLY A 370 -20.32 -22.31 -2.08
N ASP A 371 -19.05 -22.18 -2.46
CA ASP A 371 -18.34 -23.11 -3.36
C ASP A 371 -17.61 -24.26 -2.62
N GLY A 372 -17.86 -24.44 -1.32
CA GLY A 372 -17.28 -25.49 -0.49
C GLY A 372 -15.86 -25.21 0.05
N ASN A 373 -15.23 -24.10 -0.35
CA ASN A 373 -13.91 -23.75 0.15
C ASN A 373 -13.94 -23.31 1.62
N ARG A 374 -12.91 -23.70 2.38
CA ARG A 374 -12.73 -23.26 3.77
C ARG A 374 -12.00 -21.93 3.83
N LEU A 375 -12.61 -20.95 4.50
CA LEU A 375 -12.05 -19.61 4.68
C LEU A 375 -11.69 -19.38 6.14
N PRO A 376 -10.45 -18.97 6.46
CA PRO A 376 -10.06 -18.71 7.84
C PRO A 376 -10.65 -17.36 8.32
N VAL A 377 -11.11 -17.39 9.57
CA VAL A 377 -11.54 -16.21 10.34
C VAL A 377 -10.66 -16.13 11.59
N GLN A 378 -9.86 -15.10 11.70
CA GLN A 378 -8.94 -14.90 12.82
C GLN A 378 -9.61 -14.03 13.87
N LEU A 379 -9.66 -14.51 15.11
CA LEU A 379 -10.27 -13.81 16.25
C LEU A 379 -9.18 -13.30 17.20
N SER A 380 -9.28 -12.04 17.62
CA SER A 380 -8.46 -11.41 18.65
C SER A 380 -9.37 -10.82 19.73
N GLY A 381 -9.08 -11.09 21.01
CA GLY A 381 -9.97 -10.73 22.11
C GLY A 381 -11.08 -11.77 22.32
N THR A 382 -11.75 -11.71 23.47
CA THR A 382 -12.77 -12.69 23.90
C THR A 382 -14.05 -12.04 24.45
N ALA A 383 -14.04 -10.72 24.66
CA ALA A 383 -15.12 -9.98 25.30
C ALA A 383 -15.62 -8.84 24.42
N GLY A 384 -16.69 -8.16 24.86
CA GLY A 384 -17.34 -7.04 24.18
C GLY A 384 -17.98 -7.41 22.84
N PRO A 385 -18.47 -6.44 22.07
CA PRO A 385 -19.03 -6.66 20.75
C PRO A 385 -18.00 -7.28 19.80
N VAL A 386 -18.44 -7.93 18.73
CA VAL A 386 -17.57 -8.48 17.69
C VAL A 386 -17.54 -7.51 16.52
N LEU A 387 -16.33 -7.11 16.11
CA LEU A 387 -16.11 -6.33 14.89
C LEU A 387 -15.48 -7.21 13.83
N LEU A 388 -16.25 -7.56 12.81
CA LEU A 388 -15.79 -8.30 11.64
C LEU A 388 -15.14 -7.33 10.64
N LEU A 389 -13.88 -7.56 10.34
CA LEU A 389 -13.08 -6.73 9.44
C LEU A 389 -12.87 -7.43 8.10
N GLU A 390 -13.01 -6.67 7.03
CA GLU A 390 -12.53 -7.06 5.71
C GLU A 390 -11.54 -6.03 5.17
N HIS A 391 -10.38 -6.52 4.74
CA HIS A 391 -9.40 -5.73 3.99
C HIS A 391 -9.71 -5.80 2.51
N GLY A 392 -9.75 -4.63 1.86
CA GLY A 392 -9.90 -4.55 0.42
C GLY A 392 -8.84 -5.36 -0.33
N GLY A 393 -9.27 -6.05 -1.36
CA GLY A 393 -8.59 -7.15 -2.05
C GLY A 393 -7.31 -6.87 -2.81
N LEU A 394 -6.59 -5.82 -2.54
CA LEU A 394 -5.29 -5.51 -3.16
C LEU A 394 -4.16 -5.49 -2.12
N THR A 395 -4.11 -6.45 -1.19
CA THR A 395 -3.01 -6.61 -0.23
C THR A 395 -2.59 -5.29 0.43
N ALA A 396 -3.50 -4.35 0.54
CA ALA A 396 -3.24 -3.09 1.19
C ALA A 396 -2.90 -3.40 2.63
N LEU A 397 -1.69 -3.11 2.99
CA LEU A 397 -1.31 -2.92 4.37
C LEU A 397 -2.36 -2.00 4.96
N ALA A 398 -3.11 -2.56 5.83
CA ALA A 398 -4.18 -1.93 6.53
C ALA A 398 -3.80 -0.55 7.01
N ASN A 399 -4.78 0.25 7.15
CA ASN A 399 -4.70 1.54 7.79
C ASN A 399 -4.16 1.37 9.21
N ALA A 400 -2.86 1.49 9.38
CA ALA A 400 -2.17 1.17 10.62
C ALA A 400 -2.75 1.87 11.86
N PRO A 401 -3.18 3.16 11.82
CA PRO A 401 -3.81 3.80 12.97
C PRO A 401 -5.13 3.14 13.37
N MET A 402 -6.01 2.83 12.42
CA MET A 402 -7.29 2.19 12.70
C MET A 402 -7.12 0.76 13.22
N GLU A 403 -6.24 -0.02 12.61
CA GLU A 403 -5.94 -1.38 13.09
C GLU A 403 -5.36 -1.37 14.50
N ARG A 404 -4.46 -0.44 14.77
CA ARG A 404 -3.91 -0.26 16.10
C ARG A 404 -5.00 0.05 17.12
N ALA A 405 -5.89 1.00 16.81
CA ALA A 405 -6.98 1.38 17.70
C ALA A 405 -7.93 0.20 18.00
N VAL A 406 -8.34 -0.56 16.98
CA VAL A 406 -9.21 -1.73 17.22
C VAL A 406 -8.48 -2.87 17.95
N GLU A 407 -7.18 -3.05 17.74
CA GLU A 407 -6.38 -4.00 18.50
C GLU A 407 -6.17 -3.58 19.96
N GLU A 408 -6.05 -2.29 20.24
CA GLU A 408 -6.00 -1.74 21.60
C GLU A 408 -7.32 -1.97 22.34
N LEU A 409 -8.46 -1.74 21.68
CA LEU A 409 -9.77 -2.07 22.25
C LEU A 409 -9.90 -3.58 22.53
N ALA A 410 -9.40 -4.42 21.64
CA ALA A 410 -9.39 -5.87 21.85
C ALA A 410 -8.49 -6.28 23.02
N ARG A 411 -7.33 -5.66 23.17
CA ARG A 411 -6.41 -5.89 24.29
C ARG A 411 -7.00 -5.45 25.62
N ALA A 412 -7.76 -4.34 25.61
CA ALA A 412 -8.48 -3.85 26.79
C ALA A 412 -9.74 -4.68 27.12
N GLY A 413 -10.06 -5.74 26.38
CA GLY A 413 -11.26 -6.53 26.58
C GLY A 413 -12.57 -5.83 26.21
N GLN A 414 -12.50 -4.73 25.48
CA GLN A 414 -13.67 -3.92 25.07
C GLN A 414 -14.24 -4.34 23.71
N LEU A 415 -13.52 -5.16 22.98
CA LEU A 415 -13.88 -5.57 21.62
C LEU A 415 -13.30 -6.96 21.31
N THR A 416 -14.03 -7.78 20.56
CA THR A 416 -13.45 -8.91 19.84
C THR A 416 -13.32 -8.55 18.38
N VAL A 417 -12.10 -8.63 17.84
CA VAL A 417 -11.83 -8.36 16.43
C VAL A 417 -11.79 -9.67 15.66
N ALA A 418 -12.66 -9.81 14.68
CA ALA A 418 -12.69 -10.93 13.74
C ALA A 418 -12.17 -10.47 12.38
N ARG A 419 -11.14 -11.12 11.83
CA ARG A 419 -10.61 -10.84 10.50
C ARG A 419 -10.91 -12.00 9.57
N ALA A 420 -11.81 -11.77 8.62
CA ALA A 420 -12.04 -12.75 7.56
C ALA A 420 -10.91 -12.66 6.52
N VAL A 421 -10.33 -13.81 6.18
CA VAL A 421 -9.39 -13.91 5.07
C VAL A 421 -10.19 -14.23 3.82
N THR A 422 -10.71 -13.19 3.20
CA THR A 422 -11.52 -13.28 1.98
C THR A 422 -10.64 -13.52 0.75
N ARG A 423 -11.23 -14.10 -0.27
CA ARG A 423 -10.55 -14.32 -1.56
C ARG A 423 -10.56 -13.04 -2.39
N SER A 424 -9.53 -12.87 -3.22
CA SER A 424 -9.49 -11.74 -4.16
C SER A 424 -10.72 -11.75 -5.07
N LEU A 425 -11.30 -10.58 -5.30
CA LEU A 425 -12.36 -10.41 -6.29
C LEU A 425 -11.85 -10.82 -7.68
N VAL A 426 -12.74 -11.40 -8.45
CA VAL A 426 -12.51 -11.77 -9.85
C VAL A 426 -13.54 -11.06 -10.74
N PRO A 427 -13.33 -10.97 -12.07
CA PRO A 427 -14.30 -10.32 -12.93
C PRO A 427 -15.73 -10.86 -12.71
N ALA A 428 -16.67 -9.96 -12.49
CA ALA A 428 -18.06 -10.28 -12.10
C ALA A 428 -18.72 -11.30 -13.03
N HIS A 429 -18.48 -11.18 -14.34
CA HIS A 429 -19.03 -12.09 -15.36
C HIS A 429 -18.47 -13.51 -15.31
N ARG A 430 -17.39 -13.75 -14.54
CA ARG A 430 -16.78 -15.08 -14.33
C ARG A 430 -17.21 -15.72 -13.02
N VAL A 431 -18.09 -15.09 -12.27
CA VAL A 431 -18.59 -15.58 -10.98
C VAL A 431 -20.03 -16.01 -11.13
N PRO A 432 -20.34 -17.29 -11.36
CA PRO A 432 -21.70 -17.78 -11.25
C PRO A 432 -22.21 -17.49 -9.84
N THR A 433 -23.40 -16.93 -9.71
CA THR A 433 -24.07 -16.68 -8.41
C THR A 433 -23.42 -15.63 -7.49
N GLY A 434 -22.37 -14.91 -7.92
CA GLY A 434 -21.74 -13.86 -7.11
C GLY A 434 -20.97 -14.34 -5.88
N GLU A 435 -20.58 -15.62 -5.85
CA GLU A 435 -19.98 -16.21 -4.66
C GLU A 435 -18.54 -15.75 -4.44
N ARG A 436 -17.63 -16.21 -5.24
CA ARG A 436 -16.19 -16.12 -4.99
C ARG A 436 -15.69 -14.70 -4.70
N GLY A 437 -15.29 -14.46 -3.46
CA GLY A 437 -14.76 -13.17 -2.97
C GLY A 437 -15.85 -12.17 -2.58
N TYR A 438 -16.97 -12.09 -3.31
CA TYR A 438 -18.02 -11.10 -3.06
C TYR A 438 -18.91 -11.44 -1.86
N ASN A 439 -19.10 -12.72 -1.54
CA ASN A 439 -19.91 -13.20 -0.41
C ASN A 439 -19.08 -13.87 0.69
N ASP A 440 -17.75 -13.90 0.58
CA ASP A 440 -16.89 -14.55 1.58
C ASP A 440 -17.12 -13.98 2.98
N LEU A 441 -17.31 -12.67 3.09
CA LEU A 441 -17.57 -12.01 4.38
C LEU A 441 -18.94 -12.38 4.96
N LEU A 442 -19.95 -12.59 4.13
CA LEU A 442 -21.26 -13.06 4.57
C LEU A 442 -21.17 -14.47 5.21
N HIS A 443 -20.37 -15.36 4.62
CA HIS A 443 -20.15 -16.69 5.21
C HIS A 443 -19.41 -16.60 6.55
N ALA A 444 -18.44 -15.70 6.68
CA ALA A 444 -17.77 -15.42 7.96
C ALA A 444 -18.75 -14.86 9.01
N ALA A 445 -19.62 -13.93 8.62
CA ALA A 445 -20.63 -13.35 9.50
C ALA A 445 -21.63 -14.41 10.01
N ARG A 446 -22.10 -15.31 9.14
CA ARG A 446 -22.97 -16.43 9.53
C ARG A 446 -22.32 -17.35 10.57
N LEU A 447 -21.04 -17.70 10.36
CA LEU A 447 -20.26 -18.48 11.34
C LEU A 447 -20.20 -17.75 12.69
N LEU A 448 -19.82 -16.47 12.65
CA LEU A 448 -19.68 -15.67 13.88
C LEU A 448 -21.01 -15.56 14.61
N ARG A 449 -22.13 -15.29 13.92
CA ARG A 449 -23.43 -15.18 14.54
C ARG A 449 -23.87 -16.50 15.19
N GLN A 450 -23.55 -17.65 14.60
CA GLN A 450 -23.78 -18.97 15.20
C GLN A 450 -22.96 -19.18 16.48
N GLU A 451 -21.68 -18.75 16.50
CA GLU A 451 -20.80 -18.94 17.66
C GLU A 451 -21.11 -17.97 18.81
N ILE A 452 -21.43 -16.71 18.52
CA ILE A 452 -21.64 -15.68 19.54
C ILE A 452 -23.09 -15.58 20.03
N GLY A 453 -24.02 -16.23 19.33
CA GLY A 453 -25.46 -16.16 19.61
C GLY A 453 -26.12 -14.83 19.21
N PRO A 454 -27.44 -14.69 19.47
CA PRO A 454 -28.21 -13.52 19.01
C PRO A 454 -27.98 -12.25 19.85
N HIS A 455 -27.52 -12.39 21.08
CA HIS A 455 -27.46 -11.29 22.05
C HIS A 455 -26.16 -10.48 21.96
N ARG A 456 -25.05 -11.13 21.65
CA ARG A 456 -23.75 -10.44 21.53
C ARG A 456 -23.69 -9.64 20.24
N PRO A 457 -23.42 -8.31 20.29
CA PRO A 457 -23.44 -7.47 19.09
C PRO A 457 -22.38 -7.89 18.05
N LEU A 458 -22.78 -7.92 16.77
CA LEU A 458 -21.90 -8.16 15.62
C LEU A 458 -21.94 -6.96 14.69
N LEU A 459 -20.81 -6.27 14.59
CA LEU A 459 -20.61 -5.17 13.66
C LEU A 459 -19.67 -5.61 12.53
N VAL A 460 -19.76 -4.93 11.38
CA VAL A 460 -18.84 -5.17 10.25
C VAL A 460 -18.18 -3.88 9.81
N LEU A 461 -16.89 -3.95 9.47
CA LEU A 461 -16.13 -2.85 8.89
C LEU A 461 -15.49 -3.29 7.58
N GLY A 462 -15.82 -2.58 6.49
CA GLY A 462 -15.18 -2.73 5.19
C GLY A 462 -14.39 -1.49 4.79
N HIS A 463 -13.16 -1.69 4.30
CA HIS A 463 -12.31 -0.60 3.82
C HIS A 463 -12.06 -0.76 2.31
N SER A 464 -12.13 0.36 1.56
CA SER A 464 -11.83 0.36 0.12
C SER A 464 -12.68 -0.67 -0.64
N MET A 465 -12.06 -1.59 -1.37
CA MET A 465 -12.74 -2.68 -2.07
C MET A 465 -13.42 -3.68 -1.10
N GLY A 466 -12.96 -3.81 0.15
CA GLY A 466 -13.62 -4.61 1.18
C GLY A 466 -15.01 -4.10 1.56
N ALA A 467 -15.31 -2.84 1.27
CA ALA A 467 -16.65 -2.29 1.44
C ALA A 467 -17.69 -2.98 0.53
N VAL A 468 -17.28 -3.56 -0.61
CA VAL A 468 -18.18 -4.36 -1.46
C VAL A 468 -18.71 -5.56 -0.69
N GLY A 469 -17.81 -6.36 -0.07
CA GLY A 469 -18.19 -7.53 0.70
C GLY A 469 -19.01 -7.16 1.95
N ALA A 470 -18.57 -6.14 2.70
CA ALA A 470 -19.24 -5.68 3.90
C ALA A 470 -20.67 -5.17 3.62
N ALA A 471 -20.81 -4.28 2.65
CA ALA A 471 -22.11 -3.74 2.28
C ALA A 471 -23.06 -4.81 1.71
N ARG A 472 -22.52 -5.72 0.89
CA ARG A 472 -23.32 -6.84 0.37
C ARG A 472 -23.80 -7.76 1.50
N ALA A 473 -22.93 -8.11 2.45
CA ALA A 473 -23.32 -8.97 3.57
C ALA A 473 -24.49 -8.37 4.37
N VAL A 474 -24.42 -7.05 4.66
CA VAL A 474 -25.50 -6.37 5.39
C VAL A 474 -26.78 -6.26 4.54
N LEU A 475 -26.68 -5.91 3.26
CA LEU A 475 -27.85 -5.75 2.41
C LEU A 475 -28.56 -7.08 2.08
N LEU A 476 -27.80 -8.19 2.05
CA LEU A 476 -28.38 -9.52 1.82
C LEU A 476 -28.99 -10.12 3.10
N GLU A 477 -28.33 -9.94 4.25
CA GLU A 477 -28.77 -10.51 5.53
C GLU A 477 -28.61 -9.50 6.67
N PRO A 478 -29.42 -8.43 6.71
CA PRO A 478 -29.28 -7.36 7.70
C PRO A 478 -29.44 -7.84 9.15
N ALA A 479 -30.23 -8.88 9.38
CA ALA A 479 -30.47 -9.45 10.71
C ALA A 479 -29.23 -10.08 11.35
N LEU A 480 -28.15 -10.32 10.60
CA LEU A 480 -26.89 -10.79 11.17
C LEU A 480 -26.12 -9.69 11.90
N PHE A 481 -26.38 -8.42 11.58
CA PHE A 481 -25.55 -7.31 11.99
C PHE A 481 -26.32 -6.31 12.85
N ASP A 482 -25.60 -5.72 13.79
CA ASP A 482 -26.10 -4.66 14.66
C ASP A 482 -25.60 -3.27 14.27
N GLY A 483 -24.60 -3.20 13.38
CA GLY A 483 -24.05 -1.95 12.82
C GLY A 483 -23.03 -2.23 11.73
N TRP A 484 -22.77 -1.26 10.88
CA TRP A 484 -21.78 -1.37 9.82
C TRP A 484 -21.03 -0.08 9.57
N ILE A 485 -19.76 -0.22 9.19
CA ILE A 485 -18.82 0.86 8.98
C ILE A 485 -18.17 0.67 7.63
N LEU A 486 -18.24 1.67 6.79
CA LEU A 486 -17.61 1.66 5.47
C LEU A 486 -16.59 2.81 5.40
N ARG A 487 -15.34 2.46 5.16
CA ARG A 487 -14.24 3.43 5.13
C ARG A 487 -13.64 3.52 3.74
N PHE A 488 -13.60 4.74 3.18
CA PHE A 488 -13.12 5.00 1.81
C PHE A 488 -13.70 3.98 0.82
N PRO A 489 -15.03 3.79 0.80
CA PRO A 489 -15.64 2.60 0.24
C PRO A 489 -15.74 2.63 -1.28
N VAL A 490 -15.63 1.45 -1.91
CA VAL A 490 -16.14 1.18 -3.24
C VAL A 490 -17.52 0.54 -3.11
N THR A 491 -18.56 1.16 -3.69
CA THR A 491 -19.94 0.70 -3.55
C THR A 491 -20.71 0.65 -4.88
N ASP A 492 -20.23 1.37 -5.89
CA ASP A 492 -20.82 1.44 -7.22
C ASP A 492 -19.95 0.66 -8.22
N LEU A 493 -20.29 -0.61 -8.46
CA LEU A 493 -19.62 -1.47 -9.44
C LEU A 493 -20.11 -1.27 -10.88
N VAL A 494 -21.05 -0.38 -11.10
CA VAL A 494 -21.50 -0.01 -12.44
C VAL A 494 -20.87 1.30 -12.88
N GLY A 495 -20.87 2.30 -11.99
CA GLY A 495 -20.33 3.63 -12.29
C GLY A 495 -18.83 3.80 -12.04
N PHE A 496 -18.15 2.79 -11.46
CA PHE A 496 -16.76 2.93 -11.02
C PHE A 496 -15.79 3.40 -12.13
N PRO A 497 -15.94 3.07 -13.42
CA PRO A 497 -14.97 3.53 -14.42
C PRO A 497 -14.92 5.05 -14.59
N ALA A 498 -15.99 5.75 -14.21
CA ALA A 498 -16.07 7.21 -14.23
C ALA A 498 -15.69 7.84 -12.85
N LEU A 499 -15.24 7.05 -11.90
CA LEU A 499 -14.95 7.49 -10.53
C LEU A 499 -13.45 7.30 -10.21
N GLY A 500 -12.72 8.39 -10.16
CA GLY A 500 -11.27 8.37 -9.90
C GLY A 500 -10.52 7.47 -10.88
N ILE A 501 -9.64 6.60 -10.35
CA ILE A 501 -8.87 5.63 -11.16
C ILE A 501 -9.65 4.34 -11.47
N GLY A 502 -10.95 4.29 -11.21
CA GLY A 502 -11.76 3.07 -11.30
C GLY A 502 -11.68 2.37 -12.67
N ARG A 503 -11.53 3.11 -13.77
CA ARG A 503 -11.40 2.50 -15.10
C ARG A 503 -10.26 1.47 -15.21
N HIS A 504 -9.20 1.61 -14.40
CA HIS A 504 -8.10 0.64 -14.37
C HIS A 504 -8.51 -0.69 -13.73
N TRP A 505 -9.68 -0.75 -13.09
CA TRP A 505 -10.20 -1.95 -12.45
C TRP A 505 -11.09 -2.78 -13.37
N THR A 506 -11.36 -2.33 -14.60
CA THR A 506 -12.23 -3.06 -15.56
C THR A 506 -11.73 -4.46 -15.87
N ALA A 507 -10.40 -4.67 -15.93
CA ALA A 507 -9.83 -6.01 -16.09
C ALA A 507 -10.05 -6.92 -14.86
N MET A 508 -10.08 -6.32 -13.67
CA MET A 508 -10.24 -7.05 -12.40
C MET A 508 -11.72 -7.30 -12.07
N LEU A 509 -12.60 -6.33 -12.33
CA LEU A 509 -13.99 -6.38 -11.93
C LEU A 509 -14.94 -6.73 -13.09
N GLY A 510 -14.58 -6.38 -14.30
CA GLY A 510 -15.42 -6.44 -15.49
C GLY A 510 -15.66 -5.05 -16.06
N ASP A 511 -16.02 -4.98 -17.33
CA ASP A 511 -16.25 -3.74 -18.07
C ASP A 511 -17.76 -3.49 -18.23
N PRO A 512 -18.34 -2.47 -17.57
CA PRO A 512 -19.77 -2.21 -17.64
C PRO A 512 -20.27 -1.75 -19.03
N SER A 513 -19.38 -1.41 -19.95
CA SER A 513 -19.76 -1.14 -21.35
C SER A 513 -20.21 -2.40 -22.10
N ARG A 514 -19.90 -3.59 -21.56
CA ARG A 514 -20.28 -4.89 -22.13
C ARG A 514 -21.55 -5.41 -21.47
N PRO A 515 -22.64 -5.72 -22.21
CA PRO A 515 -23.94 -6.09 -21.61
C PRO A 515 -23.86 -7.24 -20.60
N GLY A 516 -23.13 -8.31 -20.87
CA GLY A 516 -22.96 -9.44 -19.95
C GLY A 516 -22.19 -9.08 -18.66
N HIS A 517 -21.21 -8.19 -18.76
CA HIS A 517 -20.47 -7.69 -17.60
C HIS A 517 -21.33 -6.70 -16.78
N LEU A 518 -22.09 -5.83 -17.46
CA LEU A 518 -22.98 -4.87 -16.81
C LEU A 518 -24.01 -5.58 -15.92
N SER A 519 -24.68 -6.61 -16.45
CA SER A 519 -25.65 -7.39 -15.69
C SER A 519 -25.02 -8.01 -14.43
N ALA A 520 -23.84 -8.63 -14.57
CA ALA A 520 -23.13 -9.23 -13.45
C ALA A 520 -22.67 -8.17 -12.42
N LEU A 521 -22.13 -7.04 -12.87
CA LEU A 521 -21.72 -5.93 -12.01
C LEU A 521 -22.90 -5.33 -11.26
N THR A 522 -24.04 -5.16 -11.91
CA THR A 522 -25.28 -4.67 -11.29
C THR A 522 -25.73 -5.60 -10.16
N ALA A 523 -25.72 -6.91 -10.40
CA ALA A 523 -26.09 -7.92 -9.40
C ALA A 523 -25.14 -7.99 -8.20
N LEU A 524 -23.88 -7.56 -8.37
CA LEU A 524 -22.88 -7.56 -7.32
C LEU A 524 -22.69 -6.19 -6.64
N SER A 525 -23.12 -5.11 -7.26
CA SER A 525 -22.90 -3.75 -6.78
C SER A 525 -23.75 -3.41 -5.55
N PRO A 526 -23.15 -3.06 -4.40
CA PRO A 526 -23.93 -2.63 -3.23
C PRO A 526 -24.90 -1.50 -3.53
N LEU A 527 -24.51 -0.54 -4.36
CA LEU A 527 -25.37 0.57 -4.75
C LEU A 527 -26.60 0.14 -5.58
N HIS A 528 -26.57 -1.02 -6.22
CA HIS A 528 -27.63 -1.49 -7.14
C HIS A 528 -28.42 -2.70 -6.60
N LEU A 529 -27.95 -3.33 -5.51
CA LEU A 529 -28.68 -4.44 -4.89
C LEU A 529 -30.08 -4.01 -4.47
N PRO A 530 -31.11 -4.87 -4.60
CA PRO A 530 -32.41 -4.63 -3.99
C PRO A 530 -32.27 -4.35 -2.50
N LEU A 531 -32.98 -3.35 -1.98
CA LEU A 531 -33.01 -3.09 -0.55
C LEU A 531 -33.91 -4.12 0.14
N PRO A 532 -33.48 -4.66 1.30
CA PRO A 532 -34.33 -5.57 2.06
C PRO A 532 -35.58 -4.85 2.57
N THR A 533 -36.68 -5.59 2.81
CA THR A 533 -37.93 -5.01 3.28
C THR A 533 -37.86 -4.57 4.75
N GLY A 534 -37.05 -5.22 5.56
CA GLY A 534 -36.84 -4.92 6.98
C GLY A 534 -35.96 -3.68 7.23
N PRO A 535 -35.83 -3.27 8.50
CA PRO A 535 -34.92 -2.20 8.90
C PRO A 535 -33.45 -2.61 8.65
N LEU A 536 -32.65 -1.61 8.29
CA LEU A 536 -31.21 -1.76 8.20
C LEU A 536 -30.54 -1.28 9.50
N PRO A 537 -29.44 -1.92 9.92
CA PRO A 537 -28.67 -1.45 11.07
C PRO A 537 -28.05 -0.07 10.82
N PRO A 538 -27.65 0.68 11.88
CA PRO A 538 -26.94 1.95 11.75
C PRO A 538 -25.68 1.83 10.90
N LEU A 539 -25.40 2.86 10.08
CA LEU A 539 -24.27 2.94 9.15
C LEU A 539 -23.40 4.16 9.42
N LEU A 540 -22.09 3.94 9.54
CA LEU A 540 -21.08 4.98 9.47
C LEU A 540 -20.32 4.86 8.15
N ILE A 541 -20.28 5.93 7.36
CA ILE A 541 -19.46 6.05 6.16
C ILE A 541 -18.39 7.10 6.41
N GLN A 542 -17.13 6.76 6.17
CA GLN A 542 -15.98 7.66 6.20
C GLN A 542 -15.33 7.72 4.82
N THR A 543 -15.12 8.93 4.27
CA THR A 543 -14.55 9.09 2.93
C THR A 543 -13.60 10.29 2.85
N GLY A 544 -12.67 10.27 1.90
CA GLY A 544 -11.73 11.36 1.64
C GLY A 544 -12.20 12.22 0.47
N THR A 545 -12.25 13.55 0.66
CA THR A 545 -12.66 14.47 -0.41
C THR A 545 -11.65 14.56 -1.55
N HIS A 546 -10.40 14.13 -1.31
CA HIS A 546 -9.33 14.07 -2.29
C HIS A 546 -8.96 12.62 -2.67
N ASP A 547 -9.86 11.67 -2.40
CA ASP A 547 -9.66 10.26 -2.74
C ASP A 547 -9.86 10.04 -4.23
N THR A 548 -8.77 9.74 -4.93
CA THR A 548 -8.76 9.43 -6.36
C THR A 548 -8.81 7.93 -6.63
N ARG A 549 -8.69 7.07 -5.60
CA ARG A 549 -8.84 5.62 -5.74
C ARG A 549 -10.28 5.19 -5.58
N ALA A 550 -10.87 5.45 -4.41
CA ALA A 550 -12.28 5.22 -4.14
C ALA A 550 -12.96 6.57 -3.95
N ASP A 551 -13.32 7.19 -5.05
CA ASP A 551 -13.93 8.52 -5.09
C ASP A 551 -15.04 8.68 -4.05
N ALA A 552 -15.07 9.83 -3.37
CA ALA A 552 -16.05 10.13 -2.33
C ALA A 552 -17.51 9.93 -2.77
N ARG A 553 -17.77 10.03 -4.07
CA ARG A 553 -19.10 9.77 -4.66
C ARG A 553 -19.62 8.35 -4.41
N HIS A 554 -18.73 7.36 -4.22
CA HIS A 554 -19.15 6.02 -3.81
C HIS A 554 -19.88 6.05 -2.46
N GLY A 555 -19.29 6.71 -1.46
CA GLY A 555 -19.86 6.86 -0.13
C GLY A 555 -21.13 7.72 -0.12
N ARG A 556 -21.09 8.89 -0.79
CA ARG A 556 -22.22 9.82 -0.88
C ARG A 556 -23.45 9.18 -1.49
N ARG A 557 -23.33 8.54 -2.66
CA ARG A 557 -24.44 7.86 -3.35
C ARG A 557 -25.07 6.76 -2.51
N LEU A 558 -24.25 5.99 -1.77
CA LEU A 558 -24.78 4.97 -0.89
C LEU A 558 -25.49 5.59 0.33
N ALA A 559 -24.92 6.64 0.93
CA ALA A 559 -25.54 7.38 2.02
C ALA A 559 -26.92 7.93 1.62
N ASP A 560 -26.99 8.61 0.48
CA ASP A 560 -28.25 9.16 -0.07
C ASP A 560 -29.30 8.07 -0.26
N ARG A 561 -28.91 6.94 -0.85
CA ARG A 561 -29.80 5.82 -1.10
C ARG A 561 -30.38 5.21 0.18
N LEU A 562 -29.57 5.17 1.25
CA LEU A 562 -29.94 4.46 2.48
C LEU A 562 -30.52 5.35 3.57
N SER A 563 -30.42 6.67 3.46
CA SER A 563 -30.85 7.64 4.48
C SER A 563 -32.29 7.49 4.95
N ALA A 564 -33.20 7.06 4.05
CA ALA A 564 -34.60 6.79 4.39
C ALA A 564 -34.82 5.40 5.04
N ARG A 565 -33.79 4.55 5.15
CA ARG A 565 -33.93 3.14 5.55
C ARG A 565 -33.08 2.77 6.76
N ALA A 566 -32.09 3.59 7.09
CA ALA A 566 -31.19 3.38 8.21
C ALA A 566 -30.74 4.72 8.79
N PRO A 567 -30.35 4.77 10.07
CA PRO A 567 -29.53 5.87 10.59
C PRO A 567 -28.16 5.85 9.86
N VAL A 568 -27.91 6.86 9.03
CA VAL A 568 -26.67 6.98 8.26
C VAL A 568 -25.88 8.20 8.74
N THR A 569 -24.63 7.99 9.11
CA THR A 569 -23.65 9.06 9.37
C THR A 569 -22.60 9.04 8.26
N LEU A 570 -22.45 10.15 7.55
CA LEU A 570 -21.41 10.35 6.54
C LEU A 570 -20.40 11.36 7.07
N SER A 571 -19.13 10.94 7.19
CA SER A 571 -18.00 11.78 7.59
C SER A 571 -17.03 11.93 6.43
N GLU A 572 -16.68 13.18 6.12
CA GLU A 572 -15.75 13.51 5.06
C GLU A 572 -14.50 14.18 5.62
N TYR A 573 -13.34 13.83 5.07
CA TYR A 573 -12.04 14.32 5.49
C TYR A 573 -11.29 14.93 4.31
N PRO A 574 -10.51 16.01 4.49
CA PRO A 574 -9.69 16.61 3.44
C PRO A 574 -8.40 15.78 3.20
N VAL A 575 -8.58 14.50 2.91
CA VAL A 575 -7.49 13.54 2.67
C VAL A 575 -7.76 12.72 1.41
N GLY A 576 -6.74 11.99 0.94
CA GLY A 576 -6.87 11.00 -0.14
C GLY A 576 -7.45 9.67 0.36
N HIS A 577 -6.96 8.55 -0.20
CA HIS A 577 -7.50 7.20 0.07
C HIS A 577 -7.23 6.67 1.48
N VAL A 578 -6.33 7.30 2.23
CA VAL A 578 -5.99 6.92 3.60
C VAL A 578 -5.70 8.18 4.41
N GLU A 579 -6.18 8.22 5.65
CA GLU A 579 -5.98 9.35 6.55
C GLU A 579 -4.64 9.33 7.30
N ARG A 580 -3.87 8.25 7.24
CA ARG A 580 -2.67 8.03 8.05
C ARG A 580 -1.60 9.13 7.94
N PHE A 581 -1.60 9.90 6.87
CA PHE A 581 -0.69 11.02 6.66
C PHE A 581 -1.23 12.36 7.19
N CYS A 582 -2.38 12.35 7.86
CA CYS A 582 -2.99 13.49 8.52
C CYS A 582 -3.47 13.06 9.90
N GLN A 583 -2.68 13.33 10.94
CA GLN A 583 -2.99 12.86 12.29
C GLN A 583 -4.34 13.39 12.81
N ALA A 584 -4.70 14.64 12.51
CA ALA A 584 -5.99 15.19 12.91
C ALA A 584 -7.15 14.39 12.29
N ALA A 585 -7.07 14.09 10.98
CA ALA A 585 -8.07 13.26 10.30
C ALA A 585 -8.06 11.82 10.85
N SER A 586 -6.87 11.26 11.09
CA SER A 586 -6.70 9.91 11.64
C SER A 586 -7.30 9.79 13.05
N ARG A 587 -6.99 10.71 13.96
CA ARG A 587 -7.57 10.73 15.32
C ARG A 587 -9.09 10.89 15.27
N ARG A 588 -9.59 11.80 14.44
CA ARG A 588 -11.03 12.01 14.28
C ARG A 588 -11.70 10.75 13.73
N ALA A 589 -11.14 10.12 12.70
CA ALA A 589 -11.70 8.90 12.10
C ALA A 589 -11.75 7.72 13.10
N VAL A 590 -10.69 7.54 13.89
CA VAL A 590 -10.64 6.52 14.95
C VAL A 590 -11.64 6.82 16.05
N ALA A 591 -11.73 8.09 16.51
CA ALA A 591 -12.69 8.50 17.54
C ALA A 591 -14.14 8.25 17.08
N GLU A 592 -14.49 8.59 15.84
CA GLU A 592 -15.82 8.37 15.28
C GLU A 592 -16.17 6.88 15.19
N VAL A 593 -15.24 6.03 14.74
CA VAL A 593 -15.46 4.56 14.71
C VAL A 593 -15.65 4.02 16.13
N THR A 594 -14.82 4.46 17.07
CA THR A 594 -14.94 4.03 18.48
C THR A 594 -16.27 4.48 19.09
N ALA A 595 -16.66 5.73 18.86
CA ALA A 595 -17.94 6.27 19.32
C ALA A 595 -19.13 5.54 18.68
N PHE A 596 -19.06 5.25 17.38
CA PHE A 596 -20.08 4.48 16.66
C PHE A 596 -20.26 3.08 17.25
N ILE A 597 -19.14 2.36 17.48
CA ILE A 597 -19.20 1.03 18.10
C ILE A 597 -19.85 1.11 19.48
N ARG A 598 -19.41 2.03 20.35
CA ARG A 598 -19.95 2.19 21.71
C ARG A 598 -21.38 2.69 21.74
N GLY A 599 -21.78 3.54 20.81
CA GLY A 599 -23.13 4.11 20.69
C GLY A 599 -24.12 3.23 19.93
N CYS A 600 -23.69 2.10 19.39
CA CYS A 600 -24.59 1.18 18.70
C CYS A 600 -25.66 0.67 19.70
N PRO A 601 -26.96 0.76 19.37
CA PRO A 601 -28.05 0.41 20.33
C PRO A 601 -27.95 -1.01 20.90
N ALA A 602 -27.44 -1.96 20.12
CA ALA A 602 -27.24 -3.33 20.59
C ALA A 602 -26.07 -3.42 21.58
N VAL A 603 -25.00 -2.65 21.38
CA VAL A 603 -23.85 -2.59 22.28
C VAL A 603 -24.22 -1.92 23.61
N VAL A 604 -25.01 -0.86 23.57
CA VAL A 604 -25.51 -0.17 24.78
C VAL A 604 -26.33 -1.14 25.62
N ARG A 605 -27.28 -1.86 25.01
CA ARG A 605 -28.10 -2.87 25.74
C ARG A 605 -27.26 -4.01 26.32
N ASP A 606 -26.25 -4.49 25.63
CA ASP A 606 -25.33 -5.52 26.10
C ASP A 606 -24.55 -5.09 27.34
N LEU A 607 -24.07 -3.84 27.35
CA LEU A 607 -23.35 -3.25 28.50
C LEU A 607 -24.27 -3.03 29.71
N GLU A 608 -25.50 -2.57 29.50
CA GLU A 608 -26.50 -2.38 30.57
C GLU A 608 -26.91 -3.72 31.19
N GLY A 609 -27.10 -4.75 30.36
CA GLY A 609 -27.41 -6.11 30.82
C GLY A 609 -26.29 -6.79 31.60
N ALA A 610 -25.03 -6.50 31.26
CA ALA A 610 -23.86 -7.01 31.99
C ALA A 610 -23.61 -6.32 33.35
N SER A 611 -24.25 -5.17 33.60
CA SER A 611 -24.14 -4.41 34.84
C SER A 611 -25.21 -4.78 35.88
N GLN A 612 -26.18 -5.60 35.52
CA GLN A 612 -27.21 -6.19 36.38
C GLN A 612 -26.81 -7.62 36.77
#